data_729a305ec0b055a29cb8639056afb474
#
_entry.id   729a305ec0b055a29cb8639056afb474
#
_cell.length_a   1.000
_cell.length_b   1.000
_cell.length_c   1.000
_cell.angle_alpha   90.00
_cell.angle_beta   90.00
_cell.angle_gamma   90.00
#
_symmetry.space_group_name_H-M   'P 1'
#
loop_
_entity.id
_entity.type
_entity.pdbx_description
1 polymer ?
#
loop_
_entity_poly.entity_id
_entity_poly.type
_entity_poly.pdbx_seq_one_letter_code
_entity_poly.pdbx_strand_id
1 'polypeptide(L)'
;MIREDSVIFDNTYWMIVATNTLDHCKYYVGGDIDEPKWVPYRSQGFCYVDRYSAQRSWELVKPFLMCQEEYTDFAIIKVRTTETVEQLIH
;
A
#
# COMPACT_ATOMS: atom_id res chain seq x y z
N MET A 1 -12.31 15.46 27.70
CA MET A 1 -11.77 15.07 27.35
C MET A 1 -11.72 14.41 26.70
N ILE A 2 -11.68 14.14 26.42
CA ILE A 2 -11.46 13.42 25.81
C ILE A 2 -11.29 12.49 25.99
N ARG A 3 -11.28 11.84 26.27
CA ARG A 3 -10.88 11.03 26.38
C ARG A 3 -10.48 10.40 25.97
N GLU A 4 -10.60 10.21 25.84
CA GLU A 4 -10.00 9.55 25.47
C GLU A 4 -8.94 9.88 25.17
N ASP A 5 -8.40 10.43 25.70
CA ASP A 5 -7.30 10.80 25.65
C ASP A 5 -6.36 9.97 25.01
N SER A 6 -6.12 8.92 25.18
CA SER A 6 -5.27 8.09 24.43
C SER A 6 -6.02 7.48 23.31
N VAL A 7 -6.68 8.28 22.56
CA VAL A 7 -7.42 7.80 21.41
C VAL A 7 -6.44 7.33 20.36
N ILE A 8 -6.65 6.15 19.86
CA ILE A 8 -5.80 5.54 18.85
C ILE A 8 -6.61 5.37 17.60
N PHE A 9 -6.11 5.92 16.52
CA PHE A 9 -6.70 5.71 15.20
C PHE A 9 -6.04 4.52 14.57
N ASP A 10 -6.85 3.55 14.19
CA ASP A 10 -6.37 2.31 13.61
C ASP A 10 -6.81 2.27 12.16
N ASN A 11 -5.93 2.73 11.29
CA ASN A 11 -6.21 2.78 9.86
C ASN A 11 -5.74 1.50 9.20
N THR A 12 -6.65 0.86 8.50
CA THR A 12 -6.33 -0.35 7.77
C THR A 12 -6.60 -0.11 6.29
N TYR A 13 -5.66 -0.50 5.46
CA TYR A 13 -5.80 -0.37 4.02
C TYR A 13 -5.07 -1.53 3.34
N TRP A 14 -5.26 -1.64 2.04
CA TRP A 14 -4.68 -2.72 1.26
C TRP A 14 -3.76 -2.14 0.20
N MET A 15 -2.71 -2.87 -0.13
CA MET A 15 -1.75 -2.46 -1.15
C MET A 15 -1.35 -3.65 -2.01
N ILE A 16 -0.93 -3.36 -3.22
CA ILE A 16 -0.40 -4.37 -4.13
C ILE A 16 1.11 -4.26 -4.11
N VAL A 17 1.79 -5.37 -3.83
CA VAL A 17 3.25 -5.37 -3.66
C VAL A 17 3.88 -6.45 -4.52
N ALA A 18 5.17 -6.28 -4.78
CA ALA A 18 5.99 -7.29 -5.41
C ALA A 18 7.40 -7.18 -4.86
N THR A 19 8.21 -8.20 -5.09
CA THR A 19 9.60 -8.18 -4.69
C THR A 19 10.46 -7.93 -5.93
N ASN A 20 11.37 -6.99 -5.82
CA ASN A 20 12.32 -6.73 -6.89
C ASN A 20 13.44 -7.77 -6.79
N THR A 21 13.75 -8.43 -7.90
CA THR A 21 14.71 -9.52 -7.90
C THR A 21 16.16 -9.02 -7.86
N LEU A 22 16.40 -7.75 -8.16
CA LEU A 22 17.74 -7.20 -8.18
C LEU A 22 18.18 -6.76 -6.79
N ASP A 23 17.32 -6.05 -6.06
CA ASP A 23 17.68 -5.55 -4.72
C ASP A 23 16.97 -6.29 -3.60
N HIS A 24 16.08 -7.23 -3.93
CA HIS A 24 15.30 -8.03 -2.97
C HIS A 24 14.41 -7.20 -2.05
N CYS A 25 14.07 -5.99 -2.46
CA CYS A 25 13.22 -5.11 -1.68
C CYS A 25 11.78 -5.18 -2.17
N LYS A 26 10.85 -4.78 -1.30
CA LYS A 26 9.44 -4.71 -1.67
C LYS A 26 9.14 -3.42 -2.39
N TYR A 27 8.36 -3.53 -3.45
CA TYR A 27 7.88 -2.38 -4.21
C TYR A 27 6.36 -2.44 -4.26
N TYR A 28 5.74 -1.30 -4.43
CA TYR A 28 4.30 -1.15 -4.35
C TYR A 28 3.76 -0.53 -5.63
N VAL A 29 2.53 -0.89 -6.01
CA VAL A 29 1.91 -0.27 -7.16
C VAL A 29 1.57 1.17 -6.79
N GLY A 30 2.03 2.11 -7.60
CA GLY A 30 1.78 3.53 -7.38
C GLY A 30 1.91 4.28 -8.69
N GLY A 31 2.36 5.54 -8.61
CA GLY A 31 2.47 6.41 -9.77
C GLY A 31 1.17 7.08 -10.07
N ASP A 32 0.84 7.21 -11.35
CA ASP A 32 -0.40 7.82 -11.79
C ASP A 32 -1.40 6.75 -12.21
N ILE A 33 -2.68 7.09 -12.15
CA ILE A 33 -3.73 6.18 -12.57
C ILE A 33 -3.53 5.74 -14.03
N ASP A 34 -3.11 6.67 -14.87
CA ASP A 34 -2.89 6.41 -16.30
C ASP A 34 -1.55 5.76 -16.57
N GLU A 35 -0.63 5.87 -15.62
CA GLU A 35 0.72 5.34 -15.77
C GLU A 35 1.15 4.66 -14.48
N PRO A 36 0.59 3.49 -14.17
CA PRO A 36 0.96 2.78 -12.96
C PRO A 36 2.40 2.29 -13.05
N LYS A 37 3.07 2.28 -11.90
CA LYS A 37 4.45 1.82 -11.82
C LYS A 37 4.75 1.28 -10.43
N TRP A 38 5.84 0.51 -10.34
CA TRP A 38 6.32 0.03 -9.06
C TRP A 38 7.11 1.13 -8.38
N VAL A 39 6.75 1.44 -7.13
CA VAL A 39 7.43 2.48 -6.35
C VAL A 39 8.07 1.86 -5.12
N PRO A 40 9.24 2.35 -4.70
CA PRO A 40 10.01 1.72 -3.62
C PRO A 40 9.49 2.03 -2.22
N TYR A 41 8.70 3.06 -2.05
CA TYR A 41 8.22 3.45 -0.73
C TYR A 41 6.73 3.24 -0.59
N ARG A 42 6.34 2.64 0.53
CA ARG A 42 4.93 2.36 0.81
C ARG A 42 4.08 3.62 0.78
N SER A 43 4.64 4.74 1.22
CA SER A 43 3.93 6.02 1.23
C SER A 43 3.59 6.53 -0.16
N GLN A 44 4.24 6.04 -1.19
CA GLN A 44 3.99 6.43 -2.57
C GLN A 44 3.02 5.49 -3.29
N GLY A 45 2.69 4.37 -2.65
CA GLY A 45 1.82 3.37 -3.27
C GLY A 45 0.35 3.72 -3.11
N PHE A 46 -0.47 3.14 -3.97
CA PHE A 46 -1.91 3.30 -3.88
C PHE A 46 -2.44 2.52 -2.69
N CYS A 47 -3.34 3.14 -1.93
CA CYS A 47 -4.00 2.53 -0.80
C CYS A 47 -5.44 2.24 -1.17
N TYR A 48 -5.89 1.02 -0.90
CA TYR A 48 -7.24 0.58 -1.23
C TYR A 48 -8.01 0.30 0.06
N VAL A 49 -9.29 0.63 0.04
CA VAL A 49 -10.11 0.51 1.25
C VAL A 49 -10.39 -0.94 1.63
N ASP A 50 -10.41 -1.83 0.64
CA ASP A 50 -10.63 -3.25 0.90
C ASP A 50 -9.87 -4.09 -0.12
N ARG A 51 -9.84 -5.39 0.13
CA ARG A 51 -9.12 -6.31 -0.73
C ARG A 51 -9.73 -6.39 -2.11
N TYR A 52 -11.03 -6.26 -2.19
CA TYR A 52 -11.74 -6.34 -3.46
C TYR A 52 -11.33 -5.19 -4.38
N SER A 53 -11.26 -3.98 -3.85
CA SER A 53 -10.80 -2.82 -4.62
C SER A 53 -9.38 -3.00 -5.10
N ALA A 54 -8.51 -3.52 -4.24
CA ALA A 54 -7.13 -3.79 -4.62
C ALA A 54 -7.06 -4.83 -5.73
N GLN A 55 -7.85 -5.87 -5.62
CA GLN A 55 -7.86 -6.93 -6.63
C GLN A 55 -8.37 -6.43 -7.97
N ARG A 56 -9.40 -5.60 -7.97
CA ARG A 56 -9.90 -5.02 -9.21
C ARG A 56 -8.87 -4.11 -9.86
N SER A 57 -8.17 -3.33 -9.06
CA SER A 57 -7.12 -2.48 -9.56
C SER A 57 -6.00 -3.32 -10.17
N TRP A 58 -5.64 -4.42 -9.49
CA TRP A 58 -4.60 -5.32 -9.99
C TRP A 58 -4.96 -5.89 -11.37
N GLU A 59 -6.22 -6.25 -11.57
CA GLU A 59 -6.65 -6.76 -12.87
C GLU A 59 -6.46 -5.73 -13.98
N LEU A 60 -6.58 -4.44 -13.65
CA LEU A 60 -6.41 -3.37 -14.63
C LEU A 60 -4.93 -3.06 -14.89
N VAL A 61 -4.09 -3.09 -13.87
CA VAL A 61 -2.68 -2.67 -14.02
C VAL A 61 -1.76 -3.84 -14.35
N LYS A 62 -2.20 -5.05 -14.11
CA LYS A 62 -1.42 -6.25 -14.31
C LYS A 62 -0.73 -6.34 -15.69
N PRO A 63 -1.42 -6.05 -16.81
CA PRO A 63 -0.76 -6.14 -18.12
C PRO A 63 0.40 -5.17 -18.26
N PHE A 64 0.41 -4.08 -17.52
CA PHE A 64 1.49 -3.09 -17.61
C PHE A 64 2.64 -3.42 -16.69
N LEU A 65 2.37 -4.10 -15.58
CA LEU A 65 3.36 -4.29 -14.52
C LEU A 65 3.99 -5.68 -14.50
N MET A 66 3.25 -6.70 -14.90
CA MET A 66 3.79 -8.06 -14.91
C MET A 66 4.81 -8.30 -16.01
N CYS A 67 4.85 -7.43 -17.00
CA CYS A 67 5.83 -7.57 -18.07
C CYS A 67 7.23 -7.14 -17.65
N GLN A 68 7.36 -6.54 -16.46
CA GLN A 68 8.66 -6.12 -15.93
C GLN A 68 9.28 -7.29 -15.18
N GLU A 69 10.30 -7.89 -15.79
CA GLU A 69 10.87 -9.13 -15.28
C GLU A 69 11.60 -8.98 -13.94
N GLU A 70 11.89 -7.75 -13.54
CA GLU A 70 12.57 -7.51 -12.26
C GLU A 70 11.68 -7.77 -11.06
N TYR A 71 10.38 -7.98 -11.24
CA TYR A 71 9.45 -8.11 -10.13
C TYR A 71 8.80 -9.48 -10.09
N THR A 72 8.67 -10.02 -8.90
CA THR A 72 8.10 -11.34 -8.68
C THR A 72 7.34 -11.33 -7.35
N ASP A 73 6.73 -12.45 -6.99
CA ASP A 73 6.01 -12.62 -5.72
C ASP A 73 4.94 -11.54 -5.51
N PHE A 74 4.11 -11.36 -6.53
CA PHE A 74 3.02 -10.39 -6.48
C PHE A 74 2.01 -10.78 -5.40
N ALA A 75 1.60 -9.81 -4.60
CA ALA A 75 0.67 -10.08 -3.51
C ALA A 75 -0.18 -8.85 -3.21
N ILE A 76 -1.35 -9.08 -2.63
CA ILE A 76 -2.18 -8.03 -2.09
C ILE A 76 -2.06 -8.15 -0.58
N ILE A 77 -1.58 -7.10 0.07
CA ILE A 77 -1.33 -7.14 1.50
C ILE A 77 -2.23 -6.18 2.25
N LYS A 78 -2.54 -6.55 3.48
CA LYS A 78 -3.29 -5.69 4.40
C LYS A 78 -2.30 -4.96 5.27
N VAL A 79 -2.39 -3.65 5.29
CA VAL A 79 -1.50 -2.81 6.07
C VAL A 79 -2.31 -2.12 7.15
N ARG A 80 -1.79 -2.15 8.36
CA ARG A 80 -2.44 -1.52 9.50
C ARG A 80 -1.54 -0.43 10.05
N THR A 81 -2.09 0.75 10.19
CA THR A 81 -1.39 1.88 10.77
C THR A 81 -2.17 2.34 12.00
N THR A 82 -1.46 2.53 13.11
CA THR A 82 -2.06 2.99 14.35
C THR A 82 -1.45 4.32 14.72
N GLU A 83 -2.30 5.31 14.96
CA GLU A 83 -1.87 6.63 15.41
C GLU A 83 -2.46 6.93 16.77
N THR A 84 -1.63 7.46 17.65
CA THR A 84 -2.04 7.87 18.96
C THR A 84 -2.21 9.38 18.99
N VAL A 85 -3.38 9.85 19.42
CA VAL A 85 -3.65 11.28 19.47
C VAL A 85 -3.27 11.90 20.80
N GLU A 86 -2.89 11.10 21.77
CA GLU A 86 -2.63 11.62 23.10
C GLU A 86 -1.52 12.68 23.10
N GLN A 87 -0.55 12.56 22.23
CA GLN A 87 0.51 13.55 22.18
C GLN A 87 0.06 14.88 21.58
N LEU A 88 -1.11 14.93 21.02
CA LEU A 88 -1.67 16.16 20.46
C LEU A 88 -2.38 16.99 21.53
N ILE A 89 -2.53 16.44 22.71
CA ILE A 89 -3.27 17.07 23.77
C ILE A 89 -2.38 17.92 24.67
N HIS A 90 -1.10 17.81 24.52
CA HIS A 90 -0.13 18.50 25.39
C HIS A 90 0.20 19.90 24.95
#